data_bd9ef3fe6827c701a58071057824bb6e
#
_entry.id   bd9ef3fe6827c701a58071057824bb6e
#
_cell.length_a   1.000
_cell.length_b   1.000
_cell.length_c   1.000
_cell.angle_alpha   90.00
_cell.angle_beta   90.00
_cell.angle_gamma   90.00
#
_symmetry.space_group_name_H-M   'P 1'
#
loop_
_entity.id
_entity.type
_entity.pdbx_description
1 polymer ?
#
loop_
_entity_poly.entity_id
_entity_poly.type
_entity_poly.pdbx_seq_one_letter_code
_entity_poly.pdbx_strand_id
1 'polypeptide(L)'
;MRVEIWHNPACGTSRNALALIRHVGIEPVVIEYLREPPSVARLRAAIAEAGLGVRDAIRDKQPEFLVLGLDDPGLSDDELLRAMVATPVLINRPFVFTPLGVRLCRPESALVLDLLPPCDRPFVKEDGDVVIDATGRRVR
;
A
#
# COMPACT_ATOMS: atom_id res chain seq x y z
N MET A 1 -9.83 9.72 13.63
CA MET A 1 -9.74 8.52 12.79
C MET A 1 -8.34 7.92 12.92
N ARG A 2 -8.25 6.66 13.21
CA ARG A 2 -6.96 5.95 13.25
C ARG A 2 -6.62 5.43 11.85
N VAL A 3 -5.45 5.80 11.36
CA VAL A 3 -4.93 5.35 10.07
C VAL A 3 -3.58 4.68 10.28
N GLU A 4 -3.37 3.54 9.64
CA GLU A 4 -2.08 2.85 9.61
C GLU A 4 -1.64 2.71 8.15
N ILE A 5 -0.36 2.86 7.89
CA ILE A 5 0.21 2.64 6.57
C ILE A 5 1.42 1.70 6.68
N TRP A 6 1.46 0.70 5.82
CA TRP A 6 2.66 -0.12 5.61
C TRP A 6 3.50 0.56 4.55
N HIS A 7 4.54 1.23 5.01
CA HIS A 7 5.28 2.22 4.26
C HIS A 7 6.65 1.71 3.83
N ASN A 8 7.01 2.04 2.59
CA ASN A 8 8.36 1.88 2.07
C ASN A 8 8.88 3.26 1.66
N PRO A 9 9.83 3.85 2.42
CA PRO A 9 10.32 5.20 2.11
C PRO A 9 11.07 5.31 0.78
N ALA A 10 11.51 4.18 0.21
CA ALA A 10 12.15 4.17 -1.10
C ALA A 10 11.15 4.14 -2.27
N CYS A 11 9.85 3.96 -1.99
CA CYS A 11 8.80 3.85 -3.02
C CYS A 11 8.05 5.18 -3.15
N GLY A 12 8.07 5.77 -4.36
CA GLY A 12 7.37 7.04 -4.63
C GLY A 12 5.87 6.97 -4.39
N THR A 13 5.21 5.89 -4.79
CA THR A 13 3.78 5.68 -4.53
C THR A 13 3.49 5.67 -3.03
N SER A 14 4.34 5.02 -2.25
CA SER A 14 4.19 4.97 -0.79
C SER A 14 4.42 6.35 -0.15
N ARG A 15 5.42 7.10 -0.60
CA ARG A 15 5.68 8.47 -0.12
C ARG A 15 4.50 9.39 -0.43
N ASN A 16 3.94 9.33 -1.64
CA ASN A 16 2.80 10.15 -2.04
C ASN A 16 1.54 9.80 -1.25
N ALA A 17 1.28 8.52 -0.99
CA ALA A 17 0.15 8.11 -0.16
C ALA A 17 0.28 8.63 1.27
N LEU A 18 1.47 8.52 1.86
CA LEU A 18 1.73 9.07 3.20
C LEU A 18 1.54 10.58 3.24
N ALA A 19 2.03 11.30 2.21
CA ALA A 19 1.86 12.74 2.12
C ALA A 19 0.38 13.12 2.00
N LEU A 20 -0.42 12.38 1.25
CA LEU A 20 -1.86 12.60 1.14
C LEU A 20 -2.60 12.40 2.47
N ILE A 21 -2.25 11.37 3.22
CA ILE A 21 -2.85 11.13 4.56
C ILE A 21 -2.58 12.33 5.46
N ARG A 22 -1.34 12.81 5.48
CA ARG A 22 -0.96 13.99 6.28
C ARG A 22 -1.61 15.27 5.77
N HIS A 23 -1.78 15.40 4.46
CA HIS A 23 -2.44 16.54 3.83
C HIS A 23 -3.90 16.66 4.27
N VAL A 24 -4.58 15.54 4.44
CA VAL A 24 -5.97 15.50 4.94
C VAL A 24 -6.04 15.89 6.43
N GLY A 25 -4.91 16.00 7.11
CA GLY A 25 -4.85 16.41 8.53
C GLY A 25 -4.74 15.25 9.51
N ILE A 26 -4.36 14.07 9.03
CA ILE A 26 -4.23 12.87 9.86
C ILE A 26 -2.76 12.48 9.95
N GLU A 27 -2.25 12.25 11.17
CA GLU A 27 -0.94 11.64 11.37
C GLU A 27 -1.11 10.14 11.52
N PRO A 28 -0.69 9.33 10.53
CA PRO A 28 -0.92 7.89 10.59
C PRO A 28 0.13 7.19 11.48
N VAL A 29 -0.20 5.97 11.89
CA VAL A 29 0.80 5.04 12.39
C VAL A 29 1.57 4.52 11.17
N VAL A 30 2.86 4.81 11.11
CA VAL A 30 3.73 4.39 10.01
C VAL A 30 4.47 3.12 10.40
N ILE A 31 4.22 2.05 9.69
CA ILE A 31 4.91 0.77 9.86
C ILE A 31 5.85 0.58 8.67
N GLU A 32 7.14 0.63 8.92
CA GLU A 32 8.15 0.29 7.90
C GLU A 32 8.27 -1.23 7.82
N TYR A 33 7.43 -1.83 7.01
CA TYR A 33 7.27 -3.29 6.94
C TYR A 33 8.53 -4.04 6.50
N LEU A 34 9.50 -3.35 5.90
CA LEU A 34 10.80 -3.96 5.57
C LEU A 34 11.61 -4.27 6.84
N ARG A 35 11.43 -3.50 7.90
CA ARG A 35 12.08 -3.67 9.20
C ARG A 35 11.20 -4.41 10.20
N GLU A 36 9.89 -4.17 10.11
CA GLU A 36 8.88 -4.74 10.98
C GLU A 36 7.84 -5.46 10.13
N PRO A 37 8.19 -6.62 9.55
CA PRO A 37 7.25 -7.33 8.67
C PRO A 37 6.04 -7.83 9.46
N PRO A 38 4.86 -7.88 8.82
CA PRO A 38 3.68 -8.45 9.45
C PRO A 38 3.84 -9.95 9.66
N SER A 39 3.04 -10.51 10.54
CA SER A 39 2.87 -11.96 10.60
C SER A 39 2.16 -12.46 9.34
N VAL A 40 2.26 -13.76 9.07
CA VAL A 40 1.52 -14.40 7.97
C VAL A 40 0.02 -14.17 8.13
N ALA A 41 -0.50 -14.34 9.35
CA ALA A 41 -1.92 -14.12 9.63
C ALA A 41 -2.36 -12.68 9.36
N ARG A 42 -1.55 -11.70 9.76
CA ARG A 42 -1.85 -10.27 9.55
C ARG A 42 -1.80 -9.92 8.06
N LEU A 43 -0.81 -10.43 7.34
CA LEU A 43 -0.69 -10.22 5.90
C LEU A 43 -1.90 -10.83 5.15
N ARG A 44 -2.27 -12.06 5.51
CA ARG A 44 -3.44 -12.72 4.93
C ARG A 44 -4.71 -11.91 5.14
N ALA A 45 -4.92 -11.42 6.36
CA ALA A 45 -6.09 -10.61 6.70
C ALA A 45 -6.12 -9.30 5.91
N ALA A 46 -4.98 -8.62 5.80
CA ALA A 46 -4.87 -7.36 5.06
C ALA A 46 -5.23 -7.56 3.58
N ILE A 47 -4.71 -8.61 2.96
CA ILE A 47 -4.98 -8.92 1.55
C ILE A 47 -6.46 -9.23 1.35
N ALA A 48 -7.06 -10.03 2.23
CA ALA A 48 -8.48 -10.38 2.15
C ALA A 48 -9.37 -9.15 2.36
N GLU A 49 -9.08 -8.32 3.35
CA GLU A 49 -9.84 -7.10 3.63
C GLU A 49 -9.74 -6.09 2.48
N ALA A 50 -8.61 -6.08 1.76
CA ALA A 50 -8.44 -5.26 0.56
C ALA A 50 -9.17 -5.82 -0.67
N GLY A 51 -9.80 -6.99 -0.56
CA GLY A 51 -10.50 -7.63 -1.66
C GLY A 51 -9.60 -8.23 -2.73
N LEU A 52 -8.36 -8.58 -2.37
CA LEU A 52 -7.35 -9.08 -3.31
C LEU A 52 -7.10 -10.58 -3.12
N GLY A 53 -6.55 -11.22 -4.17
CA GLY A 53 -5.87 -12.49 -4.05
C GLY A 53 -4.42 -12.28 -3.61
N VAL A 54 -3.78 -13.34 -3.10
CA VAL A 54 -2.40 -13.25 -2.62
C VAL A 54 -1.44 -12.81 -3.75
N ARG A 55 -1.65 -13.33 -4.96
CA ARG A 55 -0.79 -12.97 -6.11
C ARG A 55 -0.95 -11.51 -6.54
N ASP A 56 -2.07 -10.86 -6.24
CA ASP A 56 -2.26 -9.43 -6.51
C ASP A 56 -1.45 -8.56 -5.55
N ALA A 57 -1.09 -9.10 -4.40
CA ALA A 57 -0.38 -8.37 -3.35
C ALA A 57 1.13 -8.60 -3.37
N ILE A 58 1.61 -9.52 -4.21
CA ILE A 58 3.04 -9.79 -4.32
C ILE A 58 3.65 -8.89 -5.41
N ARG A 59 4.85 -8.34 -5.11
CA ARG A 59 5.57 -7.52 -6.08
C ARG A 59 6.41 -8.39 -7.00
N ASP A 60 5.83 -8.77 -8.12
CA ASP A 60 6.45 -9.67 -9.10
C ASP A 60 7.61 -9.03 -9.87
N LYS A 61 7.75 -7.71 -9.80
CA LYS A 61 8.86 -6.99 -10.44
C LYS A 61 10.16 -7.06 -9.63
N GLN A 62 10.09 -7.54 -8.37
CA GLN A 62 11.29 -7.72 -7.55
C GLN A 62 12.12 -8.90 -8.07
N PRO A 63 13.47 -8.77 -8.15
CA PRO A 63 14.32 -9.89 -8.56
C PRO A 63 14.13 -11.16 -7.72
N GLU A 64 13.85 -11.00 -6.43
CA GLU A 64 13.61 -12.12 -5.50
C GLU A 64 12.42 -12.97 -5.92
N PHE A 65 11.45 -12.41 -6.63
CA PHE A 65 10.28 -13.16 -7.11
C PHE A 65 10.70 -14.35 -7.99
N LEU A 66 11.56 -14.12 -8.97
CA LEU A 66 12.06 -15.19 -9.85
C LEU A 66 13.13 -16.04 -9.16
N VAL A 67 14.02 -15.41 -8.38
CA VAL A 67 15.09 -16.11 -7.68
C VAL A 67 14.51 -17.17 -6.73
N LEU A 68 13.40 -16.87 -6.06
CA LEU A 68 12.73 -17.79 -5.14
C LEU A 68 11.73 -18.72 -5.84
N GLY A 69 11.60 -18.64 -7.15
CA GLY A 69 10.69 -19.49 -7.90
C GLY A 69 9.20 -19.22 -7.66
N LEU A 70 8.86 -17.98 -7.30
CA LEU A 70 7.47 -17.63 -6.93
C LEU A 70 6.54 -17.48 -8.13
N ASP A 71 7.06 -17.52 -9.33
CA ASP A 71 6.30 -17.56 -10.58
C ASP A 71 5.66 -18.93 -10.85
N ASP A 72 5.98 -19.95 -10.06
CA ASP A 72 5.38 -21.27 -10.17
C ASP A 72 3.89 -21.21 -9.80
N PRO A 73 2.97 -21.50 -10.75
CA PRO A 73 1.53 -21.44 -10.47
C PRO A 73 1.05 -22.53 -9.52
N GLY A 74 1.86 -23.54 -9.24
CA GLY A 74 1.56 -24.63 -8.32
C GLY A 74 1.73 -24.26 -6.84
N LEU A 75 2.33 -23.09 -6.54
CA LEU A 75 2.52 -22.66 -5.16
C LEU A 75 1.20 -22.27 -4.50
N SER A 76 1.01 -22.71 -3.26
CA SER A 76 -0.16 -22.35 -2.46
C SER A 76 -0.08 -20.91 -1.96
N ASP A 77 -1.22 -20.35 -1.55
CA ASP A 77 -1.27 -19.04 -0.90
C ASP A 77 -0.38 -19.01 0.35
N ASP A 78 -0.39 -20.07 1.15
CA ASP A 78 0.44 -20.17 2.36
C ASP A 78 1.94 -20.10 2.02
N GLU A 79 2.36 -20.78 0.98
CA GLU A 79 3.75 -20.74 0.53
C GLU A 79 4.15 -19.33 0.08
N LEU A 80 3.28 -18.66 -0.66
CA LEU A 80 3.50 -17.27 -1.10
C LEU A 80 3.56 -16.30 0.08
N LEU A 81 2.62 -16.42 1.01
CA LEU A 81 2.58 -15.56 2.20
C LEU A 81 3.84 -15.71 3.06
N ARG A 82 4.30 -16.94 3.26
CA ARG A 82 5.53 -17.19 4.01
C ARG A 82 6.75 -16.57 3.33
N ALA A 83 6.83 -16.66 2.00
CA ALA A 83 7.90 -16.05 1.24
C ALA A 83 7.87 -14.51 1.38
N MET A 84 6.67 -13.92 1.32
CA MET A 84 6.49 -12.46 1.46
C MET A 84 6.90 -11.96 2.84
N VAL A 85 6.60 -12.71 3.89
CA VAL A 85 7.00 -12.34 5.26
C VAL A 85 8.50 -12.53 5.48
N ALA A 86 9.07 -13.61 4.94
CA ALA A 86 10.51 -13.85 5.03
C ALA A 86 11.34 -12.87 4.19
N THR A 87 10.78 -12.37 3.09
CA THR A 87 11.42 -11.42 2.18
C THR A 87 10.46 -10.25 1.95
N PRO A 88 10.34 -9.30 2.89
CA PRO A 88 9.27 -8.29 2.89
C PRO A 88 9.26 -7.36 1.68
N VAL A 89 10.37 -7.21 0.97
CA VAL A 89 10.40 -6.43 -0.28
C VAL A 89 9.43 -6.98 -1.32
N LEU A 90 9.00 -8.23 -1.18
CA LEU A 90 7.99 -8.85 -2.04
C LEU A 90 6.56 -8.39 -1.73
N ILE A 91 6.33 -7.77 -0.58
CA ILE A 91 5.00 -7.22 -0.26
C ILE A 91 4.80 -5.96 -1.10
N ASN A 92 3.73 -5.95 -1.89
CA ASN A 92 3.38 -4.75 -2.64
C ASN A 92 2.91 -3.64 -1.70
N ARG A 93 3.05 -2.38 -2.10
CA ARG A 93 2.93 -1.24 -1.17
C ARG A 93 2.36 -0.01 -1.88
N PRO A 94 1.74 0.90 -1.12
CA PRO A 94 1.46 0.81 0.31
C PRO A 94 0.10 0.17 0.60
N PHE A 95 0.01 -0.62 1.66
CA PHE A 95 -1.27 -0.97 2.28
C PHE A 95 -1.65 0.15 3.25
N VAL A 96 -2.91 0.57 3.21
CA VAL A 96 -3.45 1.58 4.11
C VAL A 96 -4.70 1.03 4.78
N PHE A 97 -4.80 1.25 6.08
CA PHE A 97 -5.85 0.74 6.96
C PHE A 97 -6.53 1.91 7.64
N THR A 98 -7.83 2.04 7.47
CA THR A 98 -8.66 3.05 8.13
C THR A 98 -9.96 2.40 8.60
N PRO A 99 -10.78 3.10 9.43
CA PRO A 99 -12.11 2.59 9.78
C PRO A 99 -13.03 2.38 8.57
N LEU A 100 -12.73 2.99 7.42
CA LEU A 100 -13.50 2.82 6.20
C LEU A 100 -13.09 1.59 5.39
N GLY A 101 -11.95 0.96 5.73
CA GLY A 101 -11.50 -0.25 5.06
C GLY A 101 -9.99 -0.35 4.92
N VAL A 102 -9.58 -1.30 4.10
CA VAL A 102 -8.17 -1.58 3.79
C VAL A 102 -7.99 -1.53 2.27
N ARG A 103 -6.89 -0.91 1.83
CA ARG A 103 -6.58 -0.85 0.41
C ARG A 103 -5.08 -0.93 0.14
N LEU A 104 -4.73 -1.65 -0.92
CA LEU A 104 -3.40 -1.53 -1.53
C LEU A 104 -3.49 -0.37 -2.53
N CYS A 105 -2.81 0.74 -2.23
CA CYS A 105 -2.90 1.98 -3.00
C CYS A 105 -1.95 1.94 -4.20
N ARG A 106 -2.21 1.04 -5.11
CA ARG A 106 -1.52 0.88 -6.38
C ARG A 106 -2.53 0.58 -7.49
N PRO A 107 -2.25 1.03 -8.73
CA PRO A 107 -1.04 1.75 -9.20
C PRO A 107 -1.01 3.24 -8.83
N GLU A 108 -2.07 3.76 -8.22
CA GLU A 108 -2.22 5.19 -7.93
C GLU A 108 -2.26 5.45 -6.43
N SER A 109 -1.35 6.32 -5.94
CA SER A 109 -1.36 6.76 -4.54
C SER A 109 -2.67 7.46 -4.15
N ALA A 110 -3.31 8.14 -5.10
CA ALA A 110 -4.58 8.84 -4.90
C ALA A 110 -5.71 7.92 -4.43
N LEU A 111 -5.60 6.61 -4.63
CA LEU A 111 -6.57 5.63 -4.13
C LEU A 111 -6.75 5.70 -2.61
N VAL A 112 -5.76 6.21 -1.89
CA VAL A 112 -5.85 6.38 -0.43
C VAL A 112 -6.99 7.34 -0.06
N LEU A 113 -7.34 8.28 -0.92
CA LEU A 113 -8.41 9.24 -0.65
C LEU A 113 -9.77 8.58 -0.48
N ASP A 114 -9.99 7.40 -1.06
CA ASP A 114 -11.22 6.63 -0.90
C ASP A 114 -11.42 6.14 0.55
N LEU A 115 -10.36 6.13 1.34
CA LEU A 115 -10.34 5.66 2.73
C LEU A 115 -10.28 6.79 3.75
N LEU A 116 -10.29 8.05 3.29
CA LEU A 116 -10.07 9.21 4.13
C LEU A 116 -11.28 10.15 4.10
N PRO A 117 -11.41 11.06 5.09
CA PRO A 117 -12.39 12.12 5.04
C PRO A 117 -12.19 13.00 3.80
N PRO A 118 -13.26 13.63 3.28
CA PRO A 118 -13.14 14.54 2.14
C PRO A 118 -12.13 15.66 2.40
N CYS A 119 -11.36 16.00 1.37
CA CYS A 119 -10.40 17.10 1.41
C CYS A 119 -10.47 17.87 0.11
N ASP A 120 -10.59 19.20 0.19
CA ASP A 120 -10.68 20.11 -0.94
C ASP A 120 -9.45 21.00 -1.09
N ARG A 121 -8.42 20.81 -0.27
CA ARG A 121 -7.18 21.56 -0.38
C ARG A 121 -6.32 21.01 -1.50
N PRO A 122 -5.79 21.89 -2.38
CA PRO A 122 -4.96 21.45 -3.50
C PRO A 122 -3.78 20.57 -3.06
N PHE A 123 -3.51 19.52 -3.83
CA PHE A 123 -2.39 18.61 -3.58
C PHE A 123 -1.75 18.18 -4.89
N VAL A 124 -0.43 18.24 -4.93
CA VAL A 124 0.39 17.82 -6.07
C VAL A 124 1.38 16.77 -5.55
N LYS A 125 1.52 15.67 -6.29
CA LYS A 125 2.51 14.64 -5.96
C LYS A 125 3.93 15.18 -6.17
N GLU A 126 4.90 14.44 -5.64
CA GLU A 126 6.32 14.84 -5.75
C GLU A 126 6.83 14.94 -7.20
N ASP A 127 6.19 14.23 -8.15
CA ASP A 127 6.52 14.28 -9.57
C ASP A 127 5.82 15.42 -10.32
N GLY A 128 4.99 16.22 -9.64
CA GLY A 128 4.24 17.31 -10.23
C GLY A 128 2.82 16.97 -10.68
N ASP A 129 2.41 15.70 -10.63
CA ASP A 129 1.05 15.30 -10.99
C ASP A 129 0.04 15.83 -9.99
N VAL A 130 -1.02 16.46 -10.50
CA VAL A 130 -2.09 17.02 -9.69
C VAL A 130 -3.03 15.91 -9.24
N VAL A 131 -3.33 15.86 -7.95
CA VAL A 131 -4.32 14.95 -7.35
C VAL A 131 -5.59 15.71 -6.97
N ILE A 132 -5.44 16.85 -6.31
CA ILE A 132 -6.53 17.79 -6.01
C ILE A 132 -6.14 19.10 -6.64
N ASP A 133 -6.97 19.61 -7.56
CA ASP A 133 -6.64 20.81 -8.32
C ASP A 133 -6.85 22.11 -7.52
N ALA A 134 -6.52 23.26 -8.12
CA ALA A 134 -6.61 24.55 -7.47
C ALA A 134 -8.05 24.93 -7.07
N THR A 135 -9.06 24.27 -7.65
CA THR A 135 -10.47 24.47 -7.29
C THR A 135 -10.94 23.56 -6.15
N GLY A 136 -10.07 22.69 -5.64
CA GLY A 136 -10.41 21.71 -4.61
C GLY A 136 -11.03 20.43 -5.14
N ARG A 137 -10.96 20.21 -6.44
CA ARG A 137 -11.53 19.04 -7.10
C ARG A 137 -10.50 17.93 -7.24
N ARG A 138 -10.87 16.71 -6.82
CA ARG A 138 -10.06 15.51 -7.05
C ARG A 138 -10.09 15.15 -8.53
N VAL A 139 -8.90 14.98 -9.14
CA VAL A 139 -8.74 14.68 -10.57
C VAL A 139 -8.09 13.31 -10.83
N ARG A 140 -7.82 12.54 -9.77
CA ARG A 140 -7.21 11.21 -9.89
C ARG A 140 -7.97 10.13 -9.17
#